data_0c1b82d2c55f9e5818af6b44dba300fe
#
_entry.id   0c1b82d2c55f9e5818af6b44dba300fe
#
_cell.length_a   1.000
_cell.length_b   1.000
_cell.length_c   1.000
_cell.angle_alpha   90.00
_cell.angle_beta   90.00
_cell.angle_gamma   90.00
#
_symmetry.space_group_name_H-M   'P 1'
#
loop_
_entity.id
_entity.type
_entity.pdbx_description
1 polymer ?
#
loop_
_entity_poly.entity_id
_entity_poly.type
_entity_poly.pdbx_seq_one_letter_code
_entity_poly.pdbx_strand_id
1 'polypeptide(L)'
;CAAGIPVPRDAKDLAFTQARQGHSNMRSILLVSHGSKAPKAQEEIEALAARLKKKSGIGIVQPAFLEIESPDIPEGIKQCVQKGATEVTILLNFLNSGRHAGEDIPQIIQQARQNHPDVKFRITKPIGQQNYLVDIFLKLLDEQTDIV
;
A
#
# COMPACT_ATOMS: atom_id res chain seq x y z
N CYS A 1 0.72 -33.23 20.72
CA CYS A 1 0.39 -33.19 19.28
C CYS A 1 -0.12 -31.79 18.94
N ALA A 2 0.74 -30.93 18.43
CA ALA A 2 0.34 -29.61 17.95
C ALA A 2 -0.38 -29.76 16.60
N ALA A 3 -1.68 -29.55 16.57
CA ALA A 3 -2.43 -29.42 15.35
C ALA A 3 -2.00 -28.14 14.65
N GLY A 4 -1.28 -28.27 13.54
CA GLY A 4 -0.83 -27.15 12.74
C GLY A 4 -2.02 -26.34 12.24
N ILE A 5 -1.99 -25.04 12.44
CA ILE A 5 -2.95 -24.09 11.89
C ILE A 5 -2.78 -24.14 10.36
N PRO A 6 -3.82 -24.45 9.58
CA PRO A 6 -3.71 -24.47 8.13
C PRO A 6 -3.41 -23.06 7.61
N VAL A 7 -2.34 -22.94 6.82
CA VAL A 7 -2.00 -21.70 6.14
C VAL A 7 -2.99 -21.51 4.98
N PRO A 8 -3.74 -20.40 4.93
CA PRO A 8 -4.68 -20.14 3.83
C PRO A 8 -3.92 -19.99 2.51
N ARG A 9 -4.39 -20.69 1.48
CA ARG A 9 -3.71 -20.80 0.18
C ARG A 9 -4.10 -19.73 -0.84
N ASP A 10 -5.17 -18.98 -0.57
CA ASP A 10 -5.61 -17.90 -1.45
C ASP A 10 -6.39 -16.78 -0.72
N ALA A 11 -6.65 -15.69 -1.42
CA ALA A 11 -7.28 -14.49 -0.84
C ALA A 11 -8.72 -14.71 -0.36
N LYS A 12 -9.41 -15.73 -0.89
CA LYS A 12 -10.79 -16.07 -0.48
C LYS A 12 -10.81 -16.74 0.88
N ASP A 13 -9.82 -17.59 1.16
CA ASP A 13 -9.67 -18.24 2.46
C ASP A 13 -9.35 -17.26 3.57
N LEU A 14 -8.57 -16.22 3.27
CA LEU A 14 -8.28 -15.13 4.21
C LEU A 14 -9.53 -14.33 4.59
N ALA A 15 -10.38 -14.01 3.61
CA ALA A 15 -11.63 -13.29 3.86
C ALA A 15 -12.61 -14.12 4.72
N PHE A 16 -12.68 -15.43 4.47
CA PHE A 16 -13.55 -16.33 5.21
C PHE A 16 -13.09 -16.55 6.66
N THR A 17 -11.78 -16.65 6.88
CA THR A 17 -11.22 -16.81 8.23
C THR A 17 -11.40 -15.55 9.09
N GLN A 18 -11.35 -14.37 8.47
CA GLN A 18 -11.54 -13.09 9.16
C GLN A 18 -13.00 -12.85 9.59
N ALA A 19 -13.97 -13.34 8.83
CA ALA A 19 -15.39 -13.21 9.14
C ALA A 19 -15.81 -13.97 10.43
N ARG A 20 -15.03 -14.94 10.87
CA ARG A 20 -15.32 -15.76 12.07
C ARG A 20 -14.88 -15.12 13.39
N GLN A 21 -14.12 -14.06 13.41
CA GLN A 21 -13.56 -13.48 14.64
C GLN A 21 -14.39 -12.35 15.26
N GLY A 22 -15.63 -12.11 14.81
CA GLY A 22 -16.60 -11.21 15.46
C GLY A 22 -16.25 -9.72 15.46
N HIS A 23 -15.07 -9.33 15.00
CA HIS A 23 -14.67 -7.95 14.74
C HIS A 23 -14.40 -7.85 13.23
N SER A 24 -15.17 -6.99 12.55
CA SER A 24 -14.94 -6.72 11.12
C SER A 24 -13.58 -6.06 10.95
N ASN A 25 -12.55 -6.88 10.70
CA ASN A 25 -11.22 -6.37 10.38
C ASN A 25 -11.22 -5.90 8.92
N MET A 26 -11.47 -4.62 8.71
CA MET A 26 -11.45 -4.02 7.38
C MET A 26 -10.06 -3.50 7.07
N ARG A 27 -9.36 -4.25 6.23
CA ARG A 27 -8.02 -3.89 5.74
C ARG A 27 -8.10 -2.86 4.63
N SER A 28 -7.17 -1.94 4.64
CA SER A 28 -6.97 -0.98 3.56
C SER A 28 -5.50 -0.87 3.16
N ILE A 29 -5.28 -0.38 1.97
CA ILE A 29 -3.96 -0.04 1.44
C ILE A 29 -3.93 1.46 1.18
N LEU A 30 -2.93 2.13 1.74
CA LEU A 30 -2.55 3.49 1.37
C LEU A 30 -1.31 3.40 0.47
N LEU A 31 -1.50 3.65 -0.82
CA LEU A 31 -0.41 3.63 -1.79
C LEU A 31 0.24 5.01 -1.85
N VAL A 32 1.40 5.16 -1.24
CA VAL A 32 2.09 6.43 -1.11
C VAL A 32 3.12 6.59 -2.22
N SER A 33 2.96 7.62 -3.01
CA SER A 33 3.87 8.03 -4.09
C SER A 33 4.43 9.42 -3.83
N HIS A 34 5.46 9.80 -4.56
CA HIS A 34 6.11 11.10 -4.38
C HIS A 34 5.20 12.26 -4.77
N GLY A 35 4.47 12.11 -5.85
CA GLY A 35 3.72 13.16 -6.52
C GLY A 35 4.44 13.67 -7.78
N SER A 36 3.67 14.14 -8.73
CA SER A 36 4.18 14.66 -10.01
C SER A 36 3.25 15.71 -10.58
N LYS A 37 3.80 16.68 -11.29
CA LYS A 37 3.01 17.66 -12.06
C LYS A 37 2.51 17.10 -13.39
N ALA A 38 3.00 15.92 -13.80
CA ALA A 38 2.62 15.31 -15.06
C ALA A 38 1.27 14.58 -14.93
N PRO A 39 0.23 14.95 -15.69
CA PRO A 39 -1.09 14.28 -15.62
C PRO A 39 -1.01 12.78 -15.85
N LYS A 40 -0.15 12.34 -16.75
CA LYS A 40 0.07 10.92 -17.05
C LYS A 40 0.56 10.13 -15.84
N ALA A 41 1.39 10.73 -14.99
CA ALA A 41 1.89 10.06 -13.79
C ALA A 41 0.76 9.78 -12.79
N GLN A 42 -0.21 10.68 -12.66
CA GLN A 42 -1.39 10.48 -11.83
C GLN A 42 -2.23 9.31 -12.35
N GLU A 43 -2.50 9.28 -13.65
CA GLU A 43 -3.24 8.17 -14.28
C GLU A 43 -2.56 6.82 -14.06
N GLU A 44 -1.23 6.77 -14.13
CA GLU A 44 -0.45 5.56 -13.88
C GLU A 44 -0.60 5.06 -12.43
N ILE A 45 -0.59 5.96 -11.46
CA ILE A 45 -0.79 5.62 -10.04
C ILE A 45 -2.22 5.16 -9.78
N GLU A 46 -3.22 5.80 -10.37
CA GLU A 46 -4.61 5.38 -10.27
C GLU A 46 -4.82 3.98 -10.88
N ALA A 47 -4.22 3.72 -12.05
CA ALA A 47 -4.24 2.41 -12.69
C ALA A 47 -3.54 1.34 -11.84
N LEU A 48 -2.42 1.68 -11.21
CA LEU A 48 -1.70 0.78 -10.30
C LEU A 48 -2.56 0.45 -9.07
N ALA A 49 -3.20 1.44 -8.47
CA ALA A 49 -4.11 1.25 -7.34
C ALA A 49 -5.31 0.36 -7.72
N ALA A 50 -5.90 0.56 -8.89
CA ALA A 50 -7.01 -0.26 -9.38
C ALA A 50 -6.59 -1.73 -9.58
N ARG A 51 -5.43 -1.98 -10.16
CA ARG A 51 -4.88 -3.34 -10.33
C ARG A 51 -4.56 -3.99 -8.98
N LEU A 52 -4.01 -3.23 -8.06
CA LEU A 52 -3.70 -3.69 -6.71
C LEU A 52 -4.98 -4.09 -5.96
N LYS A 53 -6.03 -3.26 -6.05
CA LYS A 53 -7.35 -3.55 -5.50
C LYS A 53 -7.92 -4.86 -6.05
N LYS A 54 -7.88 -5.02 -7.37
CA LYS A 54 -8.39 -6.22 -8.04
C LYS A 54 -7.64 -7.48 -7.64
N LYS A 55 -6.31 -7.44 -7.60
CA LYS A 55 -5.47 -8.61 -7.31
C LYS A 55 -5.40 -8.96 -5.83
N SER A 56 -5.42 -7.97 -4.95
CA SER A 56 -5.35 -8.20 -3.50
C SER A 56 -6.68 -8.62 -2.89
N GLY A 57 -7.80 -8.29 -3.52
CA GLY A 57 -9.13 -8.44 -2.95
C GLY A 57 -9.44 -7.46 -1.81
N ILE A 58 -8.55 -6.50 -1.54
CA ILE A 58 -8.74 -5.47 -0.53
C ILE A 58 -9.61 -4.35 -1.12
N GLY A 59 -10.77 -4.11 -0.52
CA GLY A 59 -11.77 -3.18 -1.04
C GLY A 59 -11.38 -1.71 -0.99
N ILE A 60 -10.48 -1.32 -0.08
CA ILE A 60 -10.02 0.06 0.08
C ILE A 60 -8.56 0.14 -0.32
N VAL A 61 -8.30 0.73 -1.48
CA VAL A 61 -6.96 1.08 -1.95
C VAL A 61 -6.97 2.55 -2.30
N GLN A 62 -6.27 3.34 -1.50
CA GLN A 62 -6.26 4.79 -1.56
C GLN A 62 -4.87 5.29 -1.95
N PRO A 63 -4.71 5.95 -3.11
CA PRO A 63 -3.50 6.70 -3.40
C PRO A 63 -3.34 7.90 -2.48
N ALA A 64 -2.11 8.19 -2.10
CA ALA A 64 -1.72 9.41 -1.40
C ALA A 64 -0.33 9.86 -1.85
N PHE A 65 -0.02 11.12 -1.64
CA PHE A 65 1.19 11.73 -2.18
C PHE A 65 1.95 12.50 -1.09
N LEU A 66 3.28 12.47 -1.18
CA LEU A 66 4.14 13.26 -0.29
C LEU A 66 4.00 14.75 -0.53
N GLU A 67 3.93 15.13 -1.80
CA GLU A 67 3.87 16.53 -2.23
C GLU A 67 3.20 16.65 -3.60
N ILE A 68 2.92 17.88 -4.02
CA ILE A 68 2.43 18.27 -5.34
C ILE A 68 0.97 17.88 -5.60
N GLU A 69 0.58 16.64 -5.33
CA GLU A 69 -0.75 16.09 -5.61
C GLU A 69 -1.55 15.84 -4.34
N SER A 70 -2.86 15.77 -4.51
CA SER A 70 -3.81 15.41 -3.44
C SER A 70 -4.44 14.04 -3.68
N PRO A 71 -4.81 13.32 -2.62
CA PRO A 71 -4.64 13.68 -1.21
C PRO A 71 -3.19 13.54 -0.72
N ASP A 72 -2.81 14.31 0.28
CA ASP A 72 -1.59 14.04 1.04
C ASP A 72 -1.75 12.80 1.95
N ILE A 73 -0.70 12.40 2.65
CA ILE A 73 -0.74 11.18 3.45
C ILE A 73 -1.75 11.27 4.59
N PRO A 74 -1.82 12.35 5.41
CA PRO A 74 -2.83 12.47 6.45
C PRO A 74 -4.26 12.39 5.93
N GLU A 75 -4.57 13.07 4.83
CA GLU A 75 -5.88 13.06 4.22
C GLU A 75 -6.22 11.69 3.62
N GLY A 76 -5.24 11.03 2.99
CA GLY A 76 -5.40 9.65 2.49
C GLY A 76 -5.72 8.66 3.61
N ILE A 77 -5.05 8.76 4.75
CA ILE A 77 -5.35 7.96 5.95
C ILE A 77 -6.78 8.23 6.43
N LYS A 78 -7.17 9.49 6.54
CA LYS A 78 -8.52 9.89 6.94
C LYS A 78 -9.58 9.30 6.00
N GLN A 79 -9.35 9.32 4.70
CA GLN A 79 -10.25 8.71 3.73
C GLN A 79 -10.37 7.19 3.90
N CYS A 80 -9.27 6.49 4.18
CA CYS A 80 -9.33 5.06 4.52
C CYS A 80 -10.20 4.80 5.75
N VAL A 81 -10.01 5.57 6.81
CA VAL A 81 -10.77 5.45 8.06
C VAL A 81 -12.26 5.77 7.85
N GLN A 82 -12.59 6.81 7.09
CA GLN A 82 -13.97 7.16 6.74
C GLN A 82 -14.68 6.07 5.95
N LYS A 83 -13.95 5.31 5.14
CA LYS A 83 -14.46 4.14 4.42
C LYS A 83 -14.59 2.88 5.29
N GLY A 84 -14.26 2.98 6.56
CA GLY A 84 -14.41 1.90 7.55
C GLY A 84 -13.15 1.08 7.81
N ALA A 85 -11.97 1.52 7.37
CA ALA A 85 -10.74 0.79 7.61
C ALA A 85 -10.41 0.70 9.10
N THR A 86 -10.13 -0.50 9.58
CA THR A 86 -9.61 -0.77 10.93
C THR A 86 -8.11 -1.10 10.90
N GLU A 87 -7.57 -1.39 9.72
CA GLU A 87 -6.15 -1.58 9.48
C GLU A 87 -5.75 -0.85 8.19
N VAL A 88 -4.73 -0.02 8.28
CA VAL A 88 -4.13 0.69 7.14
C VAL A 88 -2.70 0.22 6.93
N THR A 89 -2.44 -0.42 5.81
CA THR A 89 -1.09 -0.77 5.38
C THR A 89 -0.58 0.27 4.41
N ILE A 90 0.52 0.91 4.77
CA ILE A 90 1.15 1.94 3.98
C ILE A 90 2.19 1.30 3.08
N LEU A 91 1.95 1.31 1.78
CA LEU A 91 2.86 0.84 0.75
C LEU A 91 3.62 2.02 0.17
N LEU A 92 4.95 1.97 0.27
CA LEU A 92 5.82 3.05 -0.20
C LEU A 92 6.26 2.78 -1.64
N ASN A 93 5.69 3.52 -2.58
CA ASN A 93 6.00 3.45 -4.00
C ASN A 93 7.18 4.38 -4.36
N PHE A 94 8.33 4.12 -3.75
CA PHE A 94 9.57 4.85 -3.98
C PHE A 94 10.69 3.90 -4.41
N LEU A 95 11.48 4.31 -5.36
CA LEU A 95 12.71 3.59 -5.73
C LEU A 95 13.85 3.88 -4.75
N ASN A 96 13.97 5.12 -4.34
CA ASN A 96 15.00 5.56 -3.41
C ASN A 96 14.36 6.08 -2.11
N SER A 97 14.94 5.73 -0.98
CA SER A 97 14.63 6.37 0.28
C SER A 97 15.32 7.72 0.32
N GLY A 98 14.65 8.76 -0.16
CA GLY A 98 15.10 10.13 0.02
C GLY A 98 14.93 10.57 1.47
N ARG A 99 15.53 11.69 1.83
CA ARG A 99 15.50 12.28 3.18
C ARG A 99 14.09 12.41 3.75
N HIS A 100 13.14 12.85 2.90
CA HIS A 100 11.73 13.04 3.29
C HIS A 100 11.01 11.73 3.59
N ALA A 101 11.27 10.69 2.83
CA ALA A 101 10.62 9.39 3.06
C ALA A 101 11.10 8.71 4.35
N GLY A 102 12.38 8.91 4.74
CA GLY A 102 12.96 8.31 5.94
C GLY A 102 12.58 8.99 7.24
N GLU A 103 12.34 10.28 7.23
CA GLU A 103 12.10 11.10 8.44
C GLU A 103 10.64 11.54 8.57
N ASP A 104 10.04 12.01 7.49
CA ASP A 104 8.70 12.63 7.52
C ASP A 104 7.59 11.59 7.65
N ILE A 105 7.69 10.47 6.93
CA ILE A 105 6.63 9.44 6.92
C ILE A 105 6.44 8.80 8.31
N PRO A 106 7.48 8.38 9.04
CA PRO A 106 7.31 7.86 10.40
C PRO A 106 6.61 8.83 11.34
N GLN A 107 6.92 10.13 11.26
CA GLN A 107 6.27 11.16 12.07
C GLN A 107 4.79 11.33 11.72
N ILE A 108 4.45 11.33 10.43
CA ILE A 108 3.06 11.40 9.96
C ILE A 108 2.26 10.19 10.48
N ILE A 109 2.85 8.99 10.42
CA ILE A 109 2.19 7.77 10.90
C ILE A 109 2.02 7.80 12.43
N GLN A 110 3.00 8.29 13.15
CA GLN A 110 2.90 8.45 14.60
C GLN A 110 1.75 9.40 14.98
N GLN A 111 1.63 10.52 14.27
CA GLN A 111 0.51 11.45 14.44
C GLN A 111 -0.83 10.79 14.08
N ALA A 112 -0.87 10.02 13.01
CA ALA A 112 -2.08 9.29 12.61
C ALA A 112 -2.52 8.26 13.67
N ARG A 113 -1.59 7.59 14.32
CA ARG A 113 -1.89 6.67 15.44
C ARG A 113 -2.53 7.40 16.62
N GLN A 114 -2.10 8.62 16.90
CA GLN A 114 -2.71 9.44 17.96
C GLN A 114 -4.13 9.88 17.59
N ASN A 115 -4.34 10.26 16.33
CA ASN A 115 -5.64 10.71 15.83
C ASN A 115 -6.65 9.56 15.63
N HIS A 116 -6.16 8.34 15.39
CA HIS A 116 -6.97 7.15 15.12
C HIS A 116 -6.50 5.98 15.99
N PRO A 117 -6.72 6.02 17.32
CA PRO A 117 -6.16 5.04 18.25
C PRO A 117 -6.69 3.62 18.05
N ASP A 118 -7.88 3.46 17.45
CA ASP A 118 -8.51 2.17 17.18
C ASP A 118 -8.09 1.56 15.83
N VAL A 119 -7.27 2.27 15.06
CA VAL A 119 -6.80 1.83 13.75
C VAL A 119 -5.37 1.29 13.86
N LYS A 120 -5.17 0.11 13.30
CA LYS A 120 -3.84 -0.50 13.20
C LYS A 120 -3.11 0.00 11.97
N PHE A 121 -1.91 0.51 12.16
CA PHE A 121 -1.04 0.97 11.08
C PHE A 121 0.13 0.03 10.85
N ARG A 122 0.38 -0.31 9.59
CA ARG A 122 1.55 -1.06 9.13
C ARG A 122 2.24 -0.26 8.04
N ILE A 123 3.54 -0.38 7.94
CA ILE A 123 4.34 0.24 6.89
C ILE A 123 5.28 -0.79 6.27
N THR A 124 5.45 -0.74 4.96
CA THR A 124 6.44 -1.54 4.25
C THR A 124 7.71 -0.74 3.99
N LYS A 125 8.79 -1.45 3.69
CA LYS A 125 9.96 -0.78 3.09
C LYS A 125 9.62 -0.29 1.69
N PRO A 126 10.27 0.77 1.19
CA PRO A 126 10.12 1.24 -0.18
C PRO A 126 10.29 0.12 -1.20
N ILE A 127 9.56 0.22 -2.32
CA ILE A 127 9.63 -0.80 -3.38
C ILE A 127 11.05 -0.97 -3.92
N GLY A 128 11.83 0.11 -3.99
CA GLY A 128 13.22 0.06 -4.44
C GLY A 128 14.17 -0.71 -3.51
N GLN A 129 13.77 -0.99 -2.28
CA GLN A 129 14.53 -1.77 -1.30
C GLN A 129 14.11 -3.25 -1.24
N GLN A 130 13.19 -3.67 -2.10
CA GLN A 130 12.73 -5.05 -2.15
C GLN A 130 13.64 -5.89 -3.06
N ASN A 131 13.95 -7.11 -2.62
CA ASN A 131 14.76 -8.04 -3.43
C ASN A 131 14.07 -8.40 -4.75
N TYR A 132 12.75 -8.37 -4.79
CA TYR A 132 11.94 -8.59 -6.00
C TYR A 132 12.25 -7.62 -7.14
N LEU A 133 12.82 -6.45 -6.85
CA LEU A 133 13.17 -5.47 -7.88
C LEU A 133 14.24 -6.02 -8.82
N VAL A 134 15.19 -6.78 -8.31
CA VAL A 134 16.20 -7.46 -9.13
C VAL A 134 15.55 -8.45 -10.11
N ASP A 135 14.55 -9.21 -9.63
CA ASP A 135 13.82 -10.15 -10.48
C ASP A 135 13.04 -9.44 -11.59
N ILE A 136 12.47 -8.28 -11.28
CA ILE A 136 11.81 -7.42 -12.29
C ILE A 136 12.81 -6.97 -13.35
N PHE A 137 13.98 -6.49 -12.95
CA PHE A 137 15.02 -6.07 -13.91
C PHE A 137 15.49 -7.23 -14.79
N LEU A 138 15.64 -8.42 -14.22
CA LEU A 138 16.02 -9.61 -15.00
C LEU A 138 14.97 -9.96 -16.05
N LYS A 139 13.67 -9.86 -15.73
CA LYS A 139 12.60 -10.03 -16.71
C LYS A 139 12.63 -8.98 -17.81
N LEU A 140 12.87 -7.72 -17.46
CA LEU A 140 12.96 -6.64 -18.44
C LEU A 140 14.14 -6.83 -19.42
N LEU A 141 15.22 -7.48 -19.00
CA LEU A 141 16.32 -7.85 -19.88
C LEU A 141 15.90 -8.84 -20.97
N ASP A 142 14.96 -9.74 -20.65
CA ASP A 142 14.43 -10.72 -21.61
C ASP A 142 13.35 -10.12 -22.52
N GLU A 143 12.69 -9.05 -22.09
CA GLU A 143 11.57 -8.38 -22.77
C GLU A 143 12.00 -7.13 -23.57
N GLN A 144 13.30 -6.92 -23.74
CA GLN A 144 13.82 -5.73 -24.43
C GLN A 144 13.32 -5.64 -25.88
N THR A 145 13.01 -4.43 -26.29
CA THR A 145 12.65 -4.09 -27.66
C THR A 145 13.72 -3.18 -28.27
N ASP A 146 14.03 -3.38 -29.55
CA ASP A 146 14.96 -2.52 -30.23
C ASP A 146 14.41 -1.09 -30.31
N ILE A 147 15.27 -0.12 -30.01
CA ILE A 147 14.96 1.30 -30.19
C ILE A 147 15.19 1.61 -31.65
N VAL A 148 14.13 1.89 -32.37
CA VAL A 148 14.15 2.26 -33.76
C VAL A 148 14.41 3.75 -33.90
#